data_6e0f05ea0c3a34aed0cc330337c74d8b
#
_entry.id   6e0f05ea0c3a34aed0cc330337c74d8b
#
_cell.length_a   1.000
_cell.length_b   1.000
_cell.length_c   1.000
_cell.angle_alpha   90.00
_cell.angle_beta   90.00
_cell.angle_gamma   90.00
#
_symmetry.space_group_name_H-M   'P 1'
#
loop_
_entity.id
_entity.type
_entity.pdbx_description
1 polymer ?
#
loop_
_entity_poly.entity_id
_entity_poly.type
_entity_poly.pdbx_seq_one_letter_code
_entity_poly.pdbx_strand_id
1 'polypeptide(L)'
;MKSRIKPLLIFLIFMLLFSNFSIICSYAKSANEDNYISLDSDNKDELPINFRSSLDLSKIEKNDLNLSGLNTLNISGSSQFTELSFKKTIENINTKFPLYIIDLRQESHGFINGSAISLFAPGNKINSELPLNAVIKREDLFIKSIPLNRSINLDIDKYKIVPKTVYNEETLVKTNNLNYFRIPVTDNERPTDEMVDRFIDFTKSLPKNKWLHFHCKEGIGRTTTFMILYDIMNNYKDVSIDDIIVRQSSLDSLNLSNFDKNDLRYLLLQNFFKYAKDTDFNTSWVEWVKSNNIEPFTLVNERK
;
A
#
# COMPACT_ATOMS: atom_id res chain seq x y z
N MET A 1 -40.25 -28.66 -33.10
CA MET A 1 -40.46 -27.26 -32.63
C MET A 1 -39.13 -26.53 -32.69
N LYS A 2 -38.93 -25.62 -33.66
CA LYS A 2 -37.74 -24.76 -33.72
C LYS A 2 -38.01 -23.52 -32.86
N SER A 3 -37.30 -23.39 -31.72
CA SER A 3 -37.40 -22.17 -30.89
C SER A 3 -36.79 -20.99 -31.65
N ARG A 4 -37.59 -20.04 -32.04
CA ARG A 4 -37.13 -18.76 -32.59
C ARG A 4 -36.62 -17.90 -31.43
N ILE A 5 -35.31 -17.80 -31.29
CA ILE A 5 -34.69 -16.79 -30.40
C ILE A 5 -35.19 -15.44 -30.87
N LYS A 6 -35.87 -14.68 -29.98
CA LYS A 6 -36.44 -13.39 -30.34
C LYS A 6 -35.33 -12.40 -30.72
N PRO A 7 -35.46 -11.64 -31.80
CA PRO A 7 -34.45 -10.72 -32.28
C PRO A 7 -34.05 -9.65 -31.20
N LEU A 8 -34.94 -9.38 -30.26
CA LEU A 8 -34.69 -8.51 -29.10
C LEU A 8 -33.59 -9.03 -28.19
N LEU A 9 -33.48 -10.36 -27.99
CA LEU A 9 -32.46 -10.97 -27.14
C LEU A 9 -31.07 -10.89 -27.79
N ILE A 10 -30.99 -11.05 -29.10
CA ILE A 10 -29.75 -10.89 -29.88
C ILE A 10 -29.29 -9.45 -29.85
N PHE A 11 -30.21 -8.49 -29.95
CA PHE A 11 -29.89 -7.06 -29.86
C PHE A 11 -29.39 -6.64 -28.47
N LEU A 12 -29.98 -7.18 -27.40
CA LEU A 12 -29.51 -6.94 -26.03
C LEU A 12 -28.11 -7.53 -25.76
N ILE A 13 -27.82 -8.72 -26.28
CA ILE A 13 -26.49 -9.33 -26.19
C ILE A 13 -25.46 -8.50 -26.98
N PHE A 14 -25.83 -8.01 -28.15
CA PHE A 14 -24.98 -7.14 -28.96
C PHE A 14 -24.70 -5.80 -28.27
N MET A 15 -25.71 -5.15 -27.64
CA MET A 15 -25.52 -3.95 -26.84
C MET A 15 -24.62 -4.16 -25.64
N LEU A 16 -24.73 -5.30 -24.93
CA LEU A 16 -23.85 -5.66 -23.82
C LEU A 16 -22.42 -5.92 -24.28
N LEU A 17 -22.21 -6.52 -25.42
CA LEU A 17 -20.88 -6.72 -26.01
C LEU A 17 -20.26 -5.40 -26.48
N PHE A 18 -21.06 -4.49 -27.09
CA PHE A 18 -20.61 -3.17 -27.51
C PHE A 18 -20.31 -2.24 -26.34
N SER A 19 -21.08 -2.30 -25.24
CA SER A 19 -20.80 -1.50 -24.03
C SER A 19 -19.49 -1.92 -23.36
N ASN A 20 -19.21 -3.24 -23.33
CA ASN A 20 -17.92 -3.74 -22.83
C ASN A 20 -16.76 -3.40 -23.77
N PHE A 21 -16.96 -3.41 -25.07
CA PHE A 21 -15.95 -3.00 -26.05
C PHE A 21 -15.65 -1.50 -25.99
N SER A 22 -16.67 -0.65 -25.79
CA SER A 22 -16.50 0.80 -25.60
C SER A 22 -15.76 1.13 -24.29
N ILE A 23 -15.98 0.35 -23.23
CA ILE A 23 -15.23 0.46 -21.97
C ILE A 23 -13.76 0.06 -22.19
N ILE A 24 -13.50 -1.03 -22.92
CA ILE A 24 -12.13 -1.47 -23.24
C ILE A 24 -11.42 -0.44 -24.14
N CYS A 25 -12.08 0.12 -25.15
CA CYS A 25 -11.54 1.20 -25.98
C CYS A 25 -11.32 2.52 -25.22
N SER A 26 -12.18 2.85 -24.27
CA SER A 26 -12.01 4.02 -23.40
C SER A 26 -10.79 3.85 -22.48
N TYR A 27 -10.55 2.64 -21.97
CA TYR A 27 -9.34 2.33 -21.21
C TYR A 27 -8.05 2.40 -22.06
N ALA A 28 -8.10 1.95 -23.31
CA ALA A 28 -6.96 2.06 -24.24
C ALA A 28 -6.67 3.52 -24.67
N LYS A 29 -7.66 4.41 -24.61
CA LYS A 29 -7.53 5.83 -25.02
C LYS A 29 -7.11 6.76 -23.87
N SER A 30 -7.10 6.28 -22.63
CA SER A 30 -6.60 6.99 -21.44
C SER A 30 -5.12 6.67 -21.12
N ALA A 31 -4.44 5.89 -21.93
CA ALA A 31 -2.98 5.84 -21.88
C ALA A 31 -2.47 7.18 -22.45
N ASN A 32 -2.28 8.16 -21.59
CA ASN A 32 -1.45 9.31 -21.92
C ASN A 32 -0.10 8.76 -22.40
N GLU A 33 0.48 9.39 -23.43
CA GLU A 33 1.78 8.98 -24.01
C GLU A 33 2.92 8.90 -22.98
N ASP A 34 2.71 9.40 -21.76
CA ASP A 34 3.65 9.45 -20.65
C ASP A 34 3.58 8.26 -19.68
N ASN A 35 2.63 7.32 -19.85
CA ASN A 35 2.52 6.16 -18.97
C ASN A 35 3.37 5.00 -19.50
N TYR A 36 4.16 4.38 -18.61
CA TYR A 36 5.01 3.24 -18.97
C TYR A 36 5.08 2.21 -17.84
N ILE A 37 5.59 1.03 -18.15
CA ILE A 37 5.88 0.02 -17.14
C ILE A 37 7.27 0.32 -16.56
N SER A 38 7.31 0.66 -15.27
CA SER A 38 8.55 0.88 -14.52
C SER A 38 9.05 -0.43 -13.94
N LEU A 39 10.37 -0.65 -13.98
CA LEU A 39 11.05 -1.67 -13.20
C LEU A 39 11.37 -1.09 -11.82
N ASP A 40 10.62 -1.51 -10.80
CA ASP A 40 10.80 -1.01 -9.44
C ASP A 40 12.00 -1.67 -8.75
N SER A 41 12.21 -2.97 -8.97
CA SER A 41 13.36 -3.71 -8.43
C SER A 41 13.64 -5.00 -9.21
N ASP A 42 14.91 -5.29 -9.44
CA ASP A 42 15.38 -6.57 -9.99
C ASP A 42 15.21 -7.71 -9.00
N ASN A 43 14.91 -8.92 -9.49
CA ASN A 43 14.71 -10.10 -8.65
C ASN A 43 16.03 -10.64 -8.08
N LYS A 44 16.50 -10.04 -6.98
CA LYS A 44 17.75 -10.39 -6.29
C LYS A 44 17.48 -11.06 -4.93
N ASP A 45 18.40 -11.96 -4.55
CA ASP A 45 18.36 -12.68 -3.27
C ASP A 45 18.98 -11.84 -2.13
N GLU A 46 18.37 -10.68 -1.86
CA GLU A 46 18.75 -9.73 -0.81
C GLU A 46 17.49 -9.15 -0.15
N LEU A 47 17.61 -8.57 1.04
CA LEU A 47 16.49 -7.86 1.66
C LEU A 47 16.07 -6.66 0.80
N PRO A 48 14.77 -6.31 0.76
CA PRO A 48 14.34 -5.09 0.08
C PRO A 48 14.98 -3.86 0.75
N ILE A 49 15.19 -2.82 -0.04
CA ILE A 49 15.75 -1.55 0.44
C ILE A 49 14.89 -1.03 1.61
N ASN A 50 15.53 -0.35 2.55
CA ASN A 50 14.88 0.24 3.72
C ASN A 50 14.14 -0.79 4.60
N PHE A 51 14.58 -2.06 4.56
CA PHE A 51 14.06 -3.06 5.49
C PHE A 51 14.46 -2.69 6.93
N ARG A 52 13.47 -2.69 7.81
CA ARG A 52 13.62 -2.42 9.24
C ARG A 52 12.60 -3.19 10.07
N SER A 53 12.92 -3.40 11.32
CA SER A 53 12.07 -4.16 12.26
C SER A 53 12.04 -3.48 13.62
N SER A 54 10.89 -3.52 14.29
CA SER A 54 10.75 -3.06 15.68
C SER A 54 11.57 -3.86 16.68
N LEU A 55 12.15 -5.00 16.28
CA LEU A 55 13.06 -5.79 17.09
C LEU A 55 14.53 -5.38 16.93
N ASP A 56 14.89 -4.72 15.84
CA ASP A 56 16.25 -4.24 15.59
C ASP A 56 16.40 -2.79 16.05
N LEU A 57 16.90 -2.62 17.25
CA LEU A 57 17.12 -1.31 17.87
C LEU A 57 18.54 -0.76 17.63
N SER A 58 19.37 -1.44 16.83
CA SER A 58 20.79 -1.10 16.64
C SER A 58 21.01 0.27 15.97
N LYS A 59 20.00 0.78 15.28
CA LYS A 59 20.04 2.08 14.60
C LYS A 59 19.53 3.26 15.45
N ILE A 60 19.02 2.99 16.66
CA ILE A 60 18.50 4.01 17.56
C ILE A 60 19.63 4.58 18.40
N GLU A 61 20.13 5.75 18.04
CA GLU A 61 21.28 6.39 18.69
C GLU A 61 20.93 7.29 19.90
N LYS A 62 19.63 7.61 20.14
CA LYS A 62 19.23 8.54 21.18
C LYS A 62 19.02 7.85 22.52
N ASN A 63 19.86 8.18 23.51
CA ASN A 63 19.84 7.58 24.86
C ASN A 63 18.60 7.96 25.69
N ASP A 64 17.92 9.09 25.38
CA ASP A 64 16.79 9.59 26.18
C ASP A 64 15.40 9.28 25.53
N LEU A 65 15.38 8.43 24.52
CA LEU A 65 14.16 8.09 23.79
C LEU A 65 13.35 7.02 24.54
N ASN A 66 12.05 7.26 24.73
CA ASN A 66 11.17 6.25 25.32
C ASN A 66 10.88 5.11 24.33
N LEU A 67 11.50 3.96 24.57
CA LEU A 67 11.35 2.74 23.77
C LEU A 67 10.32 1.76 24.31
N SER A 68 9.57 2.11 25.37
CA SER A 68 8.57 1.24 25.97
C SER A 68 7.58 0.73 24.93
N GLY A 69 7.37 -0.58 24.89
CA GLY A 69 6.44 -1.24 23.97
C GLY A 69 6.92 -1.39 22.52
N LEU A 70 8.04 -0.78 22.10
CA LEU A 70 8.52 -0.86 20.71
C LEU A 70 8.82 -2.30 20.27
N ASN A 71 9.54 -3.06 21.09
CA ASN A 71 9.91 -4.44 20.80
C ASN A 71 8.74 -5.44 20.87
N THR A 72 7.58 -5.01 21.35
CA THR A 72 6.37 -5.85 21.41
C THR A 72 5.39 -5.57 20.28
N LEU A 73 5.67 -4.57 19.42
CA LEU A 73 4.82 -4.24 18.28
C LEU A 73 4.73 -5.37 17.26
N ASN A 74 5.83 -6.13 17.09
CA ASN A 74 5.93 -7.16 16.05
C ASN A 74 5.62 -6.59 14.66
N ILE A 75 6.33 -5.53 14.29
CA ILE A 75 6.20 -4.89 12.99
C ILE A 75 7.53 -4.80 12.27
N SER A 76 7.45 -4.74 10.95
CA SER A 76 8.56 -4.43 10.06
C SER A 76 8.09 -3.60 8.89
N GLY A 77 9.02 -2.97 8.20
CA GLY A 77 8.73 -2.20 7.00
C GLY A 77 9.84 -2.30 5.97
N SER A 78 9.52 -2.08 4.68
CA SER A 78 10.49 -2.03 3.60
C SER A 78 9.98 -1.26 2.38
N SER A 79 10.83 -1.13 1.35
CA SER A 79 10.41 -0.85 -0.02
C SER A 79 9.67 -2.06 -0.63
N GLN A 80 9.18 -1.88 -1.86
CA GLN A 80 8.64 -2.99 -2.66
C GLN A 80 9.66 -4.11 -2.76
N PHE A 81 9.26 -5.30 -2.38
CA PHE A 81 10.04 -6.52 -2.54
C PHE A 81 9.86 -7.13 -3.94
N THR A 82 10.79 -8.00 -4.31
CA THR A 82 10.72 -8.94 -5.43
C THR A 82 10.35 -10.33 -4.94
N GLU A 83 10.20 -11.32 -5.81
CA GLU A 83 9.92 -12.69 -5.36
C GLU A 83 11.03 -13.26 -4.46
N LEU A 84 12.31 -13.02 -4.78
CA LEU A 84 13.43 -13.50 -3.98
C LEU A 84 13.59 -12.70 -2.69
N SER A 85 13.53 -11.36 -2.78
CA SER A 85 13.63 -10.52 -1.58
C SER A 85 12.44 -10.69 -0.64
N PHE A 86 11.26 -11.10 -1.12
CA PHE A 86 10.12 -11.48 -0.30
C PHE A 86 10.43 -12.72 0.56
N LYS A 87 11.04 -13.75 -0.03
CA LYS A 87 11.50 -14.93 0.72
C LYS A 87 12.50 -14.54 1.80
N LYS A 88 13.47 -13.66 1.48
CA LYS A 88 14.42 -13.12 2.46
C LYS A 88 13.73 -12.33 3.57
N THR A 89 12.71 -11.56 3.24
CA THR A 89 11.90 -10.82 4.22
C THR A 89 11.24 -11.77 5.22
N ILE A 90 10.61 -12.84 4.74
CA ILE A 90 9.97 -13.86 5.59
C ILE A 90 11.01 -14.56 6.48
N GLU A 91 12.15 -14.96 5.90
CA GLU A 91 13.26 -15.60 6.63
C GLU A 91 13.83 -14.69 7.73
N ASN A 92 13.97 -13.39 7.43
CA ASN A 92 14.48 -12.41 8.39
C ASN A 92 13.50 -12.11 9.53
N ILE A 93 12.21 -11.98 9.22
CA ILE A 93 11.15 -11.78 10.22
C ILE A 93 11.07 -13.00 11.14
N ASN A 94 11.21 -14.21 10.63
CA ASN A 94 11.29 -15.48 11.36
C ASN A 94 10.32 -15.58 12.56
N THR A 95 9.06 -15.22 12.32
CA THR A 95 8.02 -15.20 13.36
C THR A 95 7.20 -16.49 13.39
N LYS A 96 6.71 -16.86 14.59
CA LYS A 96 5.71 -17.93 14.78
C LYS A 96 4.27 -17.39 14.73
N PHE A 97 4.11 -16.05 14.67
CA PHE A 97 2.81 -15.41 14.61
C PHE A 97 2.28 -15.36 13.16
N PRO A 98 0.98 -15.30 12.95
CA PRO A 98 0.43 -14.99 11.63
C PRO A 98 1.04 -13.72 11.08
N LEU A 99 1.63 -13.81 9.89
CA LEU A 99 2.25 -12.69 9.18
C LEU A 99 1.25 -12.10 8.19
N TYR A 100 1.09 -10.79 8.25
CA TYR A 100 0.25 -10.00 7.36
C TYR A 100 1.13 -9.03 6.57
N ILE A 101 1.02 -9.07 5.25
CA ILE A 101 1.67 -8.12 4.34
C ILE A 101 0.68 -7.00 4.06
N ILE A 102 1.10 -5.78 4.41
CA ILE A 102 0.29 -4.57 4.29
C ILE A 102 0.81 -3.74 3.14
N ASP A 103 0.14 -3.84 2.01
CA ASP A 103 0.45 -3.07 0.81
C ASP A 103 -0.19 -1.69 0.88
N LEU A 104 0.65 -0.64 0.86
CA LEU A 104 0.23 0.76 0.98
C LEU A 104 0.18 1.49 -0.37
N ARG A 105 0.35 0.78 -1.48
CA ARG A 105 0.47 1.37 -2.80
C ARG A 105 -0.89 1.65 -3.43
N GLN A 106 -1.11 2.87 -3.92
CA GLN A 106 -2.27 3.26 -4.75
C GLN A 106 -2.04 2.84 -6.21
N GLU A 107 -0.80 2.93 -6.67
CA GLU A 107 -0.39 2.61 -8.03
C GLU A 107 -0.54 1.11 -8.34
N SER A 108 -0.95 0.78 -9.59
CA SER A 108 -1.01 -0.60 -10.07
C SER A 108 0.39 -1.18 -10.18
N HIS A 109 0.63 -2.34 -9.57
CA HIS A 109 1.95 -2.98 -9.52
C HIS A 109 1.85 -4.51 -9.50
N GLY A 110 2.97 -5.18 -9.63
CA GLY A 110 3.06 -6.65 -9.61
C GLY A 110 4.45 -7.12 -10.02
N PHE A 111 4.50 -8.29 -10.65
CA PHE A 111 5.79 -8.94 -10.94
C PHE A 111 5.83 -9.47 -12.38
N ILE A 112 7.00 -9.31 -13.00
CA ILE A 112 7.41 -10.00 -14.24
C ILE A 112 8.64 -10.83 -13.93
N ASN A 113 8.55 -12.17 -14.10
CA ASN A 113 9.65 -13.09 -13.83
C ASN A 113 10.24 -12.93 -12.40
N GLY A 114 9.40 -12.55 -11.44
CA GLY A 114 9.79 -12.29 -10.07
C GLY A 114 10.33 -10.88 -9.78
N SER A 115 10.71 -10.08 -10.80
CA SER A 115 11.10 -8.67 -10.65
C SER A 115 9.86 -7.81 -10.41
N ALA A 116 9.95 -6.83 -9.52
CA ALA A 116 8.85 -5.92 -9.19
C ALA A 116 8.68 -4.84 -10.27
N ILE A 117 7.45 -4.64 -10.70
CA ILE A 117 7.07 -3.65 -11.69
C ILE A 117 5.88 -2.81 -11.23
N SER A 118 5.75 -1.61 -11.78
CA SER A 118 4.54 -0.79 -11.62
C SER A 118 4.16 -0.08 -12.91
N LEU A 119 2.88 0.28 -13.02
CA LEU A 119 2.43 1.22 -14.02
C LEU A 119 2.73 2.65 -13.53
N PHE A 120 3.64 3.32 -14.20
CA PHE A 120 4.04 4.69 -13.86
C PHE A 120 3.21 5.71 -14.65
N ALA A 121 2.86 6.81 -13.97
CA ALA A 121 2.35 8.04 -14.56
C ALA A 121 3.09 9.24 -13.94
N PRO A 122 3.12 10.42 -14.57
CA PRO A 122 3.77 11.59 -14.01
C PRO A 122 3.35 11.88 -12.56
N GLY A 123 4.36 12.13 -11.70
CA GLY A 123 4.17 12.32 -10.25
C GLY A 123 3.77 11.04 -9.49
N ASN A 124 3.88 9.87 -10.12
CA ASN A 124 3.46 8.56 -9.56
C ASN A 124 2.01 8.54 -9.07
N LYS A 125 1.14 9.33 -9.73
CA LYS A 125 -0.27 9.54 -9.34
C LYS A 125 -1.27 8.65 -10.09
N ILE A 126 -0.80 7.56 -10.69
CA ILE A 126 -1.72 6.59 -11.29
C ILE A 126 -2.70 6.07 -10.21
N ASN A 127 -3.99 6.06 -10.53
CA ASN A 127 -5.07 5.66 -9.62
C ASN A 127 -5.34 6.61 -8.43
N SER A 128 -4.73 7.80 -8.34
CA SER A 128 -4.80 8.69 -7.15
C SER A 128 -6.22 9.06 -6.70
N GLU A 129 -7.18 9.06 -7.61
CA GLU A 129 -8.58 9.45 -7.32
C GLU A 129 -9.53 8.25 -7.32
N LEU A 130 -9.01 7.03 -7.28
CA LEU A 130 -9.82 5.83 -7.35
C LEU A 130 -10.04 5.21 -5.98
N PRO A 131 -11.27 4.77 -5.68
CA PRO A 131 -11.55 3.96 -4.51
C PRO A 131 -10.92 2.56 -4.64
N LEU A 132 -10.70 1.90 -3.51
CA LEU A 132 -10.01 0.60 -3.41
C LEU A 132 -10.44 -0.42 -4.47
N ASN A 133 -11.75 -0.63 -4.66
CA ASN A 133 -12.25 -1.62 -5.62
C ASN A 133 -11.85 -1.29 -7.08
N ALA A 134 -11.79 -0.01 -7.42
CA ALA A 134 -11.37 0.45 -8.74
C ALA A 134 -9.84 0.31 -8.91
N VAL A 135 -9.06 0.56 -7.85
CA VAL A 135 -7.61 0.32 -7.83
C VAL A 135 -7.31 -1.16 -8.10
N ILE A 136 -7.92 -2.08 -7.35
CA ILE A 136 -7.74 -3.53 -7.54
C ILE A 136 -8.11 -3.95 -8.97
N LYS A 137 -9.26 -3.49 -9.47
CA LYS A 137 -9.70 -3.80 -10.85
C LYS A 137 -8.72 -3.28 -11.90
N ARG A 138 -8.18 -2.08 -11.73
CA ARG A 138 -7.20 -1.50 -12.64
C ARG A 138 -5.89 -2.27 -12.64
N GLU A 139 -5.43 -2.66 -11.49
CA GLU A 139 -4.24 -3.50 -11.34
C GLU A 139 -4.41 -4.85 -12.03
N ASP A 140 -5.54 -5.52 -11.82
CA ASP A 140 -5.86 -6.77 -12.52
C ASP A 140 -5.85 -6.63 -14.05
N LEU A 141 -6.40 -5.53 -14.57
CA LEU A 141 -6.37 -5.23 -16.00
C LEU A 141 -4.96 -4.94 -16.50
N PHE A 142 -4.17 -4.20 -15.73
CA PHE A 142 -2.76 -3.93 -16.02
C PHE A 142 -1.96 -5.23 -16.11
N ILE A 143 -2.03 -6.08 -15.10
CA ILE A 143 -1.34 -7.38 -15.06
C ILE A 143 -1.75 -8.27 -16.25
N LYS A 144 -3.04 -8.37 -16.56
CA LYS A 144 -3.56 -9.14 -17.69
C LYS A 144 -3.19 -8.56 -19.06
N SER A 145 -2.87 -7.29 -19.15
CA SER A 145 -2.47 -6.64 -20.40
C SER A 145 -1.03 -6.95 -20.82
N ILE A 146 -0.18 -7.44 -19.92
CA ILE A 146 1.22 -7.73 -20.19
C ILE A 146 1.33 -9.04 -20.97
N PRO A 147 1.86 -9.01 -22.22
CA PRO A 147 1.89 -10.19 -23.08
C PRO A 147 2.98 -11.18 -22.64
N LEU A 148 2.61 -12.44 -22.48
CA LEU A 148 3.58 -13.52 -22.22
C LEU A 148 4.35 -13.90 -23.50
N ASN A 149 5.61 -14.28 -23.33
CA ASN A 149 6.51 -14.79 -24.37
C ASN A 149 6.78 -13.80 -25.54
N ARG A 150 6.52 -12.52 -25.34
CA ARG A 150 6.85 -11.44 -26.28
C ARG A 150 7.71 -10.41 -25.58
N SER A 151 8.71 -9.86 -26.30
CA SER A 151 9.55 -8.78 -25.74
C SER A 151 8.72 -7.52 -25.50
N ILE A 152 8.86 -6.95 -24.32
CA ILE A 152 8.30 -5.63 -23.95
C ILE A 152 9.42 -4.73 -23.44
N ASN A 153 9.19 -3.43 -23.49
CA ASN A 153 10.09 -2.41 -22.96
C ASN A 153 9.64 -2.00 -21.55
N LEU A 154 10.62 -1.74 -20.69
CA LEU A 154 10.47 -1.16 -19.37
C LEU A 154 11.22 0.17 -19.30
N ASP A 155 10.83 1.08 -18.41
CA ASP A 155 11.47 2.37 -18.14
C ASP A 155 11.77 3.18 -19.42
N ILE A 156 10.76 3.34 -20.27
CA ILE A 156 10.88 4.09 -21.55
C ILE A 156 12.05 3.55 -22.36
N ASP A 157 11.97 2.28 -22.78
CA ASP A 157 12.96 1.58 -23.63
C ASP A 157 14.35 1.32 -23.00
N LYS A 158 14.54 1.64 -21.71
CA LYS A 158 15.82 1.39 -21.03
C LYS A 158 16.14 -0.09 -20.86
N TYR A 159 15.10 -0.91 -20.58
CA TYR A 159 15.23 -2.35 -20.42
C TYR A 159 14.26 -3.11 -21.32
N LYS A 160 14.70 -4.26 -21.84
CA LYS A 160 13.86 -5.21 -22.56
C LYS A 160 13.75 -6.50 -21.80
N ILE A 161 12.52 -6.99 -21.62
CA ILE A 161 12.25 -8.25 -20.94
C ILE A 161 11.25 -9.09 -21.76
N VAL A 162 11.38 -10.41 -21.66
CA VAL A 162 10.38 -11.36 -22.18
C VAL A 162 9.63 -11.95 -20.99
N PRO A 163 8.38 -11.52 -20.71
CA PRO A 163 7.63 -12.05 -19.60
C PRO A 163 7.35 -13.56 -19.79
N LYS A 164 7.76 -14.36 -18.81
CA LYS A 164 7.40 -15.79 -18.68
C LYS A 164 6.31 -15.99 -17.65
N THR A 165 6.37 -15.21 -16.59
CA THR A 165 5.35 -15.15 -15.53
C THR A 165 4.99 -13.70 -15.27
N VAL A 166 3.69 -13.43 -15.04
CA VAL A 166 3.17 -12.11 -14.66
C VAL A 166 2.07 -12.33 -13.62
N TYR A 167 2.16 -11.67 -12.48
CA TYR A 167 1.18 -11.80 -11.40
C TYR A 167 1.20 -10.57 -10.48
N ASN A 168 0.11 -10.32 -9.76
CA ASN A 168 0.02 -9.26 -8.76
C ASN A 168 0.58 -9.71 -7.40
N GLU A 169 0.71 -8.78 -6.48
CA GLU A 169 1.30 -9.05 -5.19
C GLU A 169 0.44 -9.96 -4.31
N GLU A 170 -0.88 -9.80 -4.34
CA GLU A 170 -1.79 -10.68 -3.60
C GLU A 170 -1.55 -12.15 -3.96
N THR A 171 -1.31 -12.43 -5.24
CA THR A 171 -0.98 -13.78 -5.72
C THR A 171 0.31 -14.30 -5.11
N LEU A 172 1.39 -13.48 -5.08
CA LEU A 172 2.67 -13.86 -4.47
C LEU A 172 2.49 -14.18 -2.99
N VAL A 173 1.84 -13.30 -2.24
CA VAL A 173 1.65 -13.45 -0.80
C VAL A 173 0.82 -14.70 -0.48
N LYS A 174 -0.30 -14.90 -1.16
CA LYS A 174 -1.20 -16.06 -0.95
C LYS A 174 -0.56 -17.39 -1.36
N THR A 175 0.25 -17.42 -2.41
CA THR A 175 0.98 -18.61 -2.83
C THR A 175 2.01 -19.05 -1.78
N ASN A 176 2.50 -18.12 -0.96
CA ASN A 176 3.37 -18.42 0.19
C ASN A 176 2.58 -18.68 1.49
N ASN A 177 1.25 -18.88 1.44
CA ASN A 177 0.36 -19.13 2.58
C ASN A 177 0.38 -18.02 3.63
N LEU A 178 0.57 -16.77 3.21
CA LEU A 178 0.56 -15.58 4.05
C LEU A 178 -0.70 -14.73 3.81
N ASN A 179 -0.92 -13.78 4.72
CA ASN A 179 -2.08 -12.90 4.65
C ASN A 179 -1.71 -11.59 3.95
N TYR A 180 -2.55 -11.15 3.02
CA TYR A 180 -2.41 -9.92 2.26
C TYR A 180 -3.53 -8.94 2.61
N PHE A 181 -3.17 -7.68 2.82
CA PHE A 181 -4.14 -6.61 3.02
C PHE A 181 -3.66 -5.32 2.36
N ARG A 182 -4.53 -4.70 1.54
CA ARG A 182 -4.20 -3.47 0.83
C ARG A 182 -4.91 -2.27 1.43
N ILE A 183 -4.13 -1.20 1.64
CA ILE A 183 -4.61 0.13 2.03
C ILE A 183 -4.01 1.12 1.03
N PRO A 184 -4.69 1.40 -0.08
CA PRO A 184 -4.14 2.24 -1.13
C PRO A 184 -3.98 3.69 -0.65
N VAL A 185 -2.75 4.18 -0.75
CA VAL A 185 -2.39 5.57 -0.43
C VAL A 185 -1.62 6.15 -1.61
N THR A 186 -2.04 7.30 -2.10
CA THR A 186 -1.35 8.03 -3.17
C THR A 186 0.07 8.38 -2.74
N ASP A 187 1.02 8.22 -3.66
CA ASP A 187 2.42 8.50 -3.36
C ASP A 187 2.61 9.97 -2.95
N ASN A 188 3.49 10.18 -1.96
CA ASN A 188 3.75 11.47 -1.32
C ASN A 188 2.55 12.13 -0.61
N GLU A 189 1.43 11.44 -0.44
CA GLU A 189 0.27 11.94 0.30
C GLU A 189 0.08 11.20 1.64
N ARG A 190 -0.77 11.75 2.52
CA ARG A 190 -1.30 11.02 3.68
C ARG A 190 -2.41 10.05 3.23
N PRO A 191 -2.74 9.02 4.00
CA PRO A 191 -3.96 8.24 3.75
C PRO A 191 -5.21 9.11 3.87
N THR A 192 -6.24 8.80 3.07
CA THR A 192 -7.57 9.39 3.27
C THR A 192 -8.15 8.95 4.61
N ASP A 193 -9.13 9.70 5.12
CA ASP A 193 -9.74 9.39 6.41
C ASP A 193 -10.44 8.02 6.40
N GLU A 194 -11.03 7.61 5.28
CA GLU A 194 -11.56 6.27 5.07
C GLU A 194 -10.48 5.19 5.17
N MET A 195 -9.28 5.44 4.62
CA MET A 195 -8.18 4.48 4.69
C MET A 195 -7.58 4.40 6.11
N VAL A 196 -7.68 5.47 6.90
CA VAL A 196 -7.33 5.42 8.33
C VAL A 196 -8.32 4.55 9.10
N ASP A 197 -9.63 4.72 8.92
CA ASP A 197 -10.65 3.84 9.54
C ASP A 197 -10.47 2.39 9.10
N ARG A 198 -10.24 2.15 7.80
CA ARG A 198 -9.96 0.82 7.28
C ARG A 198 -8.76 0.15 7.96
N PHE A 199 -7.70 0.93 8.26
CA PHE A 199 -6.54 0.43 8.99
C PHE A 199 -6.87 0.08 10.43
N ILE A 200 -7.60 0.94 11.13
CA ILE A 200 -8.05 0.72 12.52
C ILE A 200 -8.88 -0.55 12.61
N ASP A 201 -9.91 -0.67 11.78
CA ASP A 201 -10.82 -1.81 11.76
C ASP A 201 -10.09 -3.12 11.46
N PHE A 202 -9.21 -3.09 10.47
CA PHE A 202 -8.38 -4.24 10.14
C PHE A 202 -7.53 -4.66 11.34
N THR A 203 -6.76 -3.75 11.92
CA THR A 203 -5.86 -4.09 13.03
C THR A 203 -6.60 -4.58 14.27
N LYS A 204 -7.78 -4.04 14.55
CA LYS A 204 -8.67 -4.49 15.66
C LYS A 204 -9.27 -5.87 15.40
N SER A 205 -9.49 -6.26 14.15
CA SER A 205 -10.01 -7.58 13.78
C SER A 205 -9.00 -8.70 13.90
N LEU A 206 -7.72 -8.38 14.00
CA LEU A 206 -6.62 -9.35 14.01
C LEU A 206 -6.42 -10.01 15.39
N PRO A 207 -5.86 -11.24 15.43
CA PRO A 207 -5.46 -11.86 16.68
C PRO A 207 -4.43 -11.01 17.44
N LYS A 208 -4.40 -11.13 18.77
CA LYS A 208 -3.46 -10.39 19.63
C LYS A 208 -2.01 -10.60 19.20
N ASN A 209 -1.61 -11.83 18.97
CA ASN A 209 -0.28 -12.20 18.51
C ASN A 209 -0.28 -12.27 16.98
N LYS A 210 0.33 -11.27 16.34
CA LYS A 210 0.45 -11.11 14.89
C LYS A 210 1.74 -10.40 14.57
N TRP A 211 2.16 -10.49 13.32
CA TRP A 211 3.23 -9.66 12.75
C TRP A 211 2.69 -8.91 11.55
N LEU A 212 2.94 -7.60 11.47
CA LEU A 212 2.58 -6.77 10.33
C LEU A 212 3.86 -6.32 9.61
N HIS A 213 3.94 -6.60 8.32
CA HIS A 213 4.99 -6.07 7.46
C HIS A 213 4.38 -5.02 6.52
N PHE A 214 4.77 -3.77 6.70
CA PHE A 214 4.32 -2.64 5.90
C PHE A 214 5.26 -2.38 4.75
N HIS A 215 4.74 -2.10 3.56
CA HIS A 215 5.58 -1.64 2.47
C HIS A 215 4.85 -0.64 1.56
N CYS A 216 5.63 0.15 0.84
CA CYS A 216 5.20 0.95 -0.29
C CYS A 216 6.28 0.84 -1.39
N LYS A 217 6.32 1.73 -2.37
CA LYS A 217 7.35 1.65 -3.41
C LYS A 217 8.76 1.79 -2.82
N GLU A 218 9.03 2.88 -2.09
CA GLU A 218 10.35 3.18 -1.53
C GLU A 218 10.55 2.71 -0.07
N GLY A 219 9.47 2.35 0.61
CA GLY A 219 9.54 1.95 2.02
C GLY A 219 9.69 3.10 3.01
N ILE A 220 9.60 4.35 2.56
CA ILE A 220 9.91 5.54 3.36
C ILE A 220 8.63 6.20 3.89
N GLY A 221 7.96 7.02 3.08
CA GLY A 221 6.89 7.91 3.54
C GLY A 221 5.65 7.17 4.06
N ARG A 222 4.93 6.47 3.18
CA ARG A 222 3.71 5.72 3.49
C ARG A 222 3.98 4.64 4.54
N THR A 223 5.06 3.89 4.37
CA THR A 223 5.46 2.81 5.29
C THR A 223 5.70 3.33 6.70
N THR A 224 6.51 4.38 6.88
CA THR A 224 6.78 4.94 8.21
C THR A 224 5.52 5.56 8.82
N THR A 225 4.67 6.21 8.02
CA THR A 225 3.38 6.73 8.51
C THR A 225 2.55 5.64 9.16
N PHE A 226 2.36 4.49 8.50
CA PHE A 226 1.54 3.40 9.05
C PHE A 226 2.23 2.66 10.22
N MET A 227 3.55 2.55 10.23
CA MET A 227 4.28 2.04 11.39
C MET A 227 4.08 2.96 12.61
N ILE A 228 4.08 4.29 12.43
CA ILE A 228 3.78 5.26 13.49
C ILE A 228 2.32 5.15 13.94
N LEU A 229 1.35 5.09 13.02
CA LEU A 229 -0.07 4.91 13.36
C LEU A 229 -0.27 3.65 14.21
N TYR A 230 0.37 2.53 13.83
CA TYR A 230 0.27 1.29 14.59
C TYR A 230 0.95 1.39 15.97
N ASP A 231 2.06 2.09 16.05
CA ASP A 231 2.75 2.35 17.31
C ASP A 231 1.88 3.21 18.25
N ILE A 232 1.25 4.26 17.73
CA ILE A 232 0.27 5.07 18.48
C ILE A 232 -0.83 4.16 19.02
N MET A 233 -1.44 3.31 18.19
CA MET A 233 -2.53 2.41 18.61
C MET A 233 -2.15 1.53 19.81
N ASN A 234 -0.89 1.19 19.97
CA ASN A 234 -0.42 0.28 21.01
C ASN A 234 0.19 0.99 22.22
N ASN A 235 0.76 2.20 22.06
CA ASN A 235 1.62 2.81 23.07
C ASN A 235 1.23 4.27 23.45
N TYR A 236 0.15 4.85 22.92
CA TYR A 236 -0.23 6.25 23.19
C TYR A 236 -0.46 6.60 24.67
N LYS A 237 -0.72 5.60 25.53
CA LYS A 237 -0.91 5.80 26.98
C LYS A 237 0.39 6.09 27.70
N ASP A 238 1.47 5.47 27.24
CA ASP A 238 2.75 5.41 27.97
C ASP A 238 3.90 6.15 27.27
N VAL A 239 3.72 6.52 25.98
CA VAL A 239 4.77 7.11 25.14
C VAL A 239 4.26 8.36 24.48
N SER A 240 5.08 9.42 24.46
CA SER A 240 4.74 10.68 23.80
C SER A 240 4.69 10.51 22.28
N ILE A 241 3.93 11.38 21.59
CA ILE A 241 3.89 11.38 20.12
C ILE A 241 5.26 11.69 19.51
N ASP A 242 6.04 12.55 20.15
CA ASP A 242 7.37 12.92 19.66
C ASP A 242 8.33 11.73 19.76
N ASP A 243 8.30 10.98 20.87
CA ASP A 243 9.08 9.74 21.01
C ASP A 243 8.66 8.70 19.99
N ILE A 244 7.35 8.52 19.75
CA ILE A 244 6.84 7.56 18.77
C ILE A 244 7.33 7.92 17.36
N ILE A 245 7.23 9.19 16.95
CA ILE A 245 7.69 9.66 15.65
C ILE A 245 9.20 9.44 15.51
N VAL A 246 9.97 9.85 16.51
CA VAL A 246 11.43 9.75 16.46
C VAL A 246 11.88 8.30 16.44
N ARG A 247 11.34 7.42 17.29
CA ARG A 247 11.78 6.03 17.36
C ARG A 247 11.47 5.23 16.08
N GLN A 248 10.30 5.46 15.46
CA GLN A 248 9.95 4.82 14.20
C GLN A 248 10.79 5.35 13.03
N SER A 249 11.11 6.65 13.03
CA SER A 249 12.01 7.26 12.04
C SER A 249 13.46 6.79 12.19
N SER A 250 13.89 6.50 13.43
CA SER A 250 15.25 6.03 13.72
C SER A 250 15.48 4.54 13.39
N LEU A 251 14.42 3.73 13.28
CA LEU A 251 14.53 2.35 12.78
C LEU A 251 15.01 2.30 11.33
N ASP A 252 14.78 3.37 10.58
CA ASP A 252 15.35 3.60 9.26
C ASP A 252 16.46 4.65 9.37
N SER A 253 17.54 4.47 8.66
CA SER A 253 18.65 5.46 8.58
C SER A 253 18.20 6.80 7.95
N LEU A 254 16.95 6.88 7.52
CA LEU A 254 16.31 8.06 6.96
C LEU A 254 15.78 8.92 8.10
N ASN A 255 16.48 10.02 8.36
CA ASN A 255 16.11 10.97 9.39
C ASN A 255 14.82 11.74 9.01
N LEU A 256 13.66 11.05 9.17
CA LEU A 256 12.33 11.66 9.01
C LEU A 256 11.95 12.54 10.21
N SER A 257 12.84 12.79 11.15
CA SER A 257 12.61 13.68 12.31
C SER A 257 12.36 15.14 11.92
N ASN A 258 12.60 15.52 10.67
CA ASN A 258 12.35 16.85 10.13
C ASN A 258 11.06 16.92 9.30
N PHE A 259 9.97 16.32 9.78
CA PHE A 259 8.66 16.67 9.22
C PHE A 259 8.44 18.17 9.33
N ASP A 260 8.18 18.84 8.20
CA ASP A 260 7.60 20.18 8.25
C ASP A 260 6.29 20.07 9.05
N LYS A 261 6.13 20.94 10.06
CA LYS A 261 4.92 20.94 10.90
C LYS A 261 3.63 21.22 10.11
N ASN A 262 3.76 21.70 8.87
CA ASN A 262 2.66 21.88 7.93
C ASN A 262 2.46 20.67 7.00
N ASP A 263 3.32 19.63 7.06
CA ASP A 263 3.11 18.40 6.29
C ASP A 263 1.82 17.73 6.75
N LEU A 264 0.93 17.41 5.80
CA LEU A 264 -0.35 16.79 6.09
C LEU A 264 -0.21 15.43 6.79
N ARG A 265 0.90 14.71 6.60
CA ARG A 265 1.20 13.47 7.32
C ARG A 265 1.55 13.76 8.78
N TYR A 266 2.33 14.80 9.06
CA TYR A 266 2.62 15.21 10.42
C TYR A 266 1.34 15.61 11.16
N LEU A 267 0.49 16.43 10.54
CA LEU A 267 -0.80 16.83 11.10
C LEU A 267 -1.72 15.61 11.34
N LEU A 268 -1.73 14.65 10.43
CA LEU A 268 -2.43 13.37 10.65
C LEU A 268 -1.94 12.67 11.91
N LEU A 269 -0.61 12.52 12.09
CA LEU A 269 -0.04 11.80 13.23
C LEU A 269 -0.37 12.48 14.56
N GLN A 270 -0.29 13.81 14.63
CA GLN A 270 -0.67 14.58 15.80
C GLN A 270 -2.17 14.42 16.14
N ASN A 271 -3.03 14.54 15.13
CA ASN A 271 -4.47 14.36 15.31
C ASN A 271 -4.84 12.90 15.66
N PHE A 272 -4.14 11.92 15.09
CA PHE A 272 -4.37 10.51 15.38
C PHE A 272 -3.98 10.16 16.82
N PHE A 273 -2.91 10.76 17.34
CA PHE A 273 -2.53 10.60 18.74
C PHE A 273 -3.57 11.24 19.68
N LYS A 274 -4.11 12.41 19.32
CA LYS A 274 -5.20 13.03 20.07
C LYS A 274 -6.46 12.15 20.01
N TYR A 275 -6.83 11.66 18.83
CA TYR A 275 -7.96 10.74 18.65
C TYR A 275 -7.85 9.50 19.53
N ALA A 276 -6.65 8.90 19.59
CA ALA A 276 -6.40 7.74 20.45
C ALA A 276 -6.68 8.06 21.93
N LYS A 277 -6.22 9.23 22.41
CA LYS A 277 -6.44 9.71 23.78
C LYS A 277 -7.91 10.03 24.07
N ASP A 278 -8.59 10.66 23.13
CA ASP A 278 -9.98 11.11 23.32
C ASP A 278 -10.97 9.95 23.30
N THR A 279 -10.70 8.89 22.52
CA THR A 279 -11.70 7.88 22.19
C THR A 279 -11.34 6.45 22.62
N ASP A 280 -10.07 6.17 22.90
CA ASP A 280 -9.57 4.79 23.07
C ASP A 280 -10.01 3.88 21.89
N PHE A 281 -10.08 4.47 20.67
CA PHE A 281 -10.56 3.84 19.44
C PHE A 281 -12.01 3.29 19.49
N ASN A 282 -12.88 3.86 20.34
CA ASN A 282 -14.29 3.47 20.45
C ASN A 282 -15.23 4.22 19.48
N THR A 283 -14.72 5.22 18.79
CA THR A 283 -15.41 5.98 17.74
C THR A 283 -14.59 5.85 16.45
N SER A 284 -15.20 5.90 15.27
CA SER A 284 -14.46 5.90 14.02
C SER A 284 -13.62 7.19 13.87
N TRP A 285 -12.51 7.10 13.13
CA TRP A 285 -11.69 8.26 12.84
C TRP A 285 -12.48 9.34 12.09
N VAL A 286 -13.28 8.96 11.08
CA VAL A 286 -14.09 9.88 10.29
C VAL A 286 -15.08 10.65 11.16
N GLU A 287 -15.76 9.97 12.10
CA GLU A 287 -16.68 10.62 13.04
C GLU A 287 -15.96 11.59 13.98
N TRP A 288 -14.78 11.21 14.47
CA TRP A 288 -13.99 12.07 15.35
C TRP A 288 -13.46 13.30 14.61
N VAL A 289 -12.94 13.16 13.38
CA VAL A 289 -12.53 14.28 12.51
C VAL A 289 -13.67 15.28 12.35
N LYS A 290 -14.86 14.80 12.00
CA LYS A 290 -16.06 15.63 11.84
C LYS A 290 -16.44 16.34 13.14
N SER A 291 -16.43 15.63 14.27
CA SER A 291 -16.83 16.17 15.58
C SER A 291 -15.85 17.22 16.12
N ASN A 292 -14.60 17.17 15.69
CA ASN A 292 -13.55 18.13 16.08
C ASN A 292 -13.36 19.27 15.06
N ASN A 293 -14.23 19.38 14.04
CA ASN A 293 -14.15 20.39 12.96
C ASN A 293 -12.79 20.40 12.25
N ILE A 294 -12.19 19.21 12.08
CA ILE A 294 -10.96 19.04 11.29
C ILE A 294 -11.39 18.87 9.83
N GLU A 295 -10.65 19.54 8.91
CA GLU A 295 -10.93 19.41 7.47
C GLU A 295 -10.75 17.95 7.02
N PRO A 296 -11.79 17.29 6.48
CA PRO A 296 -11.70 15.92 6.02
C PRO A 296 -10.72 15.76 4.85
N PHE A 297 -9.99 14.66 4.86
CA PHE A 297 -9.13 14.27 3.75
C PHE A 297 -9.69 13.05 3.03
N THR A 298 -10.41 13.31 1.95
CA THR A 298 -11.10 12.31 1.12
C THR A 298 -10.52 12.26 -0.29
N LEU A 299 -10.95 11.32 -1.11
CA LEU A 299 -10.67 11.33 -2.54
C LEU A 299 -11.22 12.61 -3.19
N VAL A 300 -10.51 13.15 -4.19
CA VAL A 300 -10.85 14.45 -4.82
C VAL A 300 -12.29 14.48 -5.35
N ASN A 301 -12.80 13.35 -5.85
CA ASN A 301 -14.16 13.24 -6.39
C ASN A 301 -15.27 13.32 -5.33
N GLU A 302 -14.92 13.17 -4.04
CA GLU A 302 -15.87 13.27 -2.91
C GLU A 302 -15.86 14.66 -2.27
N ARG A 303 -14.91 15.53 -2.67
CA ARG A 303 -14.73 16.91 -2.15
C ARG A 303 -15.66 17.94 -2.77
N LYS A 304 -16.74 17.53 -3.46
CA LYS A 304 -17.71 18.45 -4.09
C LYS A 304 -19.00 18.55 -3.29
#